data_c57928125421e04e42b60646b4a3eb45
#
_entry.id   c57928125421e04e42b60646b4a3eb45
#
_cell.length_a   1.000
_cell.length_b   1.000
_cell.length_c   1.000
_cell.angle_alpha   90.00
_cell.angle_beta   90.00
_cell.angle_gamma   90.00
#
_symmetry.space_group_name_H-M   'P 1'
#
loop_
_entity.id
_entity.type
_entity.pdbx_description
1 polymer ?
#
loop_
_entity_poly.entity_id
_entity_poly.type
_entity_poly.pdbx_seq_one_letter_code
_entity_poly.pdbx_strand_id
1 'polypeptide(L)'
;MDGLTFLIIKRLFYGLLTLLALSVIIFFMVELLPGDTATSLLAMGKTEETLAAMREQMGLDRPAVVRYFEWLGGVVQGDFGNSMVRGVHTSKGVSDMANVSVVSIISERFMNTLFLATYAAVIAVPVAIILGVLIALLRNSVYDRIANVLTLTSISSPEFFLAYILILYLALKTGLFPAISTIKDDMTFFESLERTFLPALTLVLVCIAHMMRMTRAAIINLLASPYIEMAQMKGIPPWKVIVRHALPNAWAPIINVVALNLAYLITGVVLVEIVFVYPGIGQILVDAVTLRDFPVVQACCLIFASTFILLNLIADVVAIVTNPRLRHPK
;
A
#
# COMPACT_ATOMS: atom_id res chain seq x y z
N MET A 1 -31.84 -14.91 -2.79
CA MET A 1 -30.40 -14.66 -2.56
C MET A 1 -30.31 -14.11 -1.16
N ASP A 2 -29.52 -14.75 -0.31
CA ASP A 2 -29.33 -14.29 1.06
C ASP A 2 -28.77 -12.86 1.03
N GLY A 3 -29.26 -12.00 1.94
CA GLY A 3 -28.88 -10.58 1.96
C GLY A 3 -27.36 -10.35 1.95
N LEU A 4 -26.58 -11.28 2.52
CA LEU A 4 -25.12 -11.28 2.52
C LEU A 4 -24.55 -11.44 1.08
N THR A 5 -25.06 -12.41 0.32
CA THR A 5 -24.60 -12.66 -1.06
C THR A 5 -24.86 -11.46 -1.96
N PHE A 6 -26.03 -10.83 -1.81
CA PHE A 6 -26.36 -9.62 -2.55
C PHE A 6 -25.41 -8.45 -2.22
N LEU A 7 -25.08 -8.26 -0.94
CA LEU A 7 -24.14 -7.22 -0.51
C LEU A 7 -22.72 -7.44 -1.07
N ILE A 8 -22.24 -8.69 -1.07
CA ILE A 8 -20.92 -9.03 -1.61
C ILE A 8 -20.90 -8.78 -3.12
N ILE A 9 -21.91 -9.24 -3.87
CA ILE A 9 -21.99 -9.03 -5.33
C ILE A 9 -22.04 -7.53 -5.65
N LYS A 10 -22.83 -6.78 -4.91
CA LYS A 10 -22.92 -5.32 -5.06
C LYS A 10 -21.55 -4.63 -4.85
N ARG A 11 -20.77 -5.06 -3.85
CA ARG A 11 -19.44 -4.53 -3.57
C ARG A 11 -18.43 -4.91 -4.66
N LEU A 12 -18.47 -6.15 -5.13
CA LEU A 12 -17.66 -6.62 -6.27
C LEU A 12 -17.95 -5.80 -7.53
N PHE A 13 -19.24 -5.57 -7.83
CA PHE A 13 -19.65 -4.78 -8.98
C PHE A 13 -19.12 -3.34 -8.91
N TYR A 14 -19.25 -2.67 -7.75
CA TYR A 14 -18.69 -1.33 -7.58
C TYR A 14 -17.17 -1.31 -7.62
N GLY A 15 -16.50 -2.33 -7.07
CA GLY A 15 -15.05 -2.47 -7.17
C GLY A 15 -14.59 -2.58 -8.63
N LEU A 16 -15.27 -3.40 -9.42
CA LEU A 16 -14.97 -3.55 -10.86
C LEU A 16 -15.24 -2.25 -11.62
N LEU A 17 -16.35 -1.57 -11.34
CA LEU A 17 -16.67 -0.28 -11.96
C LEU A 17 -15.62 0.78 -11.63
N THR A 18 -15.15 0.80 -10.38
CA THR A 18 -14.10 1.71 -9.92
C THR A 18 -12.77 1.40 -10.62
N LEU A 19 -12.40 0.11 -10.77
CA LEU A 19 -11.20 -0.29 -11.51
C LEU A 19 -11.29 0.14 -12.97
N LEU A 20 -12.44 -0.05 -13.62
CA LEU A 20 -12.65 0.38 -15.00
C LEU A 20 -12.52 1.91 -15.14
N ALA A 21 -13.13 2.67 -14.24
CA ALA A 21 -13.01 4.12 -14.23
C ALA A 21 -11.55 4.57 -14.01
N LEU A 22 -10.84 3.94 -13.07
CA LEU A 22 -9.42 4.22 -12.84
C LEU A 22 -8.54 3.83 -14.02
N SER A 23 -8.82 2.72 -14.72
CA SER A 23 -8.06 2.34 -15.91
C SER A 23 -8.15 3.39 -17.01
N VAL A 24 -9.35 3.98 -17.24
CA VAL A 24 -9.53 5.10 -18.16
C VAL A 24 -8.70 6.31 -17.72
N ILE A 25 -8.82 6.69 -16.43
CA ILE A 25 -8.09 7.83 -15.89
C ILE A 25 -6.58 7.63 -16.03
N ILE A 26 -6.05 6.49 -15.60
CA ILE A 26 -4.61 6.16 -15.66
C ILE A 26 -4.11 6.25 -17.10
N PHE A 27 -4.82 5.60 -18.05
CA PHE A 27 -4.41 5.60 -19.44
C PHE A 27 -4.35 7.02 -20.03
N PHE A 28 -5.43 7.79 -19.90
CA PHE A 28 -5.49 9.13 -20.47
C PHE A 28 -4.63 10.15 -19.73
N MET A 29 -4.42 10.02 -18.42
CA MET A 29 -3.49 10.88 -17.71
C MET A 29 -2.05 10.69 -18.17
N VAL A 30 -1.64 9.45 -18.42
CA VAL A 30 -0.30 9.16 -18.96
C VAL A 30 -0.16 9.68 -20.40
N GLU A 31 -1.22 9.57 -21.21
CA GLU A 31 -1.26 10.10 -22.59
C GLU A 31 -1.17 11.62 -22.65
N LEU A 32 -1.70 12.33 -21.63
CA LEU A 32 -1.67 13.79 -21.55
C LEU A 32 -0.33 14.36 -21.05
N LEU A 33 0.59 13.50 -20.59
CA LEU A 33 1.91 13.96 -20.16
C LEU A 33 2.67 14.58 -21.36
N PRO A 34 3.31 15.74 -21.18
CA PRO A 34 4.03 16.42 -22.26
C PRO A 34 5.23 15.59 -22.70
N GLY A 35 5.27 15.23 -24.00
CA GLY A 35 6.29 14.39 -24.62
C GLY A 35 5.96 12.89 -24.49
N ASP A 36 6.42 12.12 -25.46
CA ASP A 36 6.27 10.67 -25.51
C ASP A 36 7.56 9.93 -25.06
N THR A 37 7.48 8.61 -24.92
CA THR A 37 8.65 7.78 -24.59
C THR A 37 9.75 7.93 -25.63
N ALA A 38 9.38 8.13 -26.88
CA ALA A 38 10.32 8.35 -27.96
C ALA A 38 11.13 9.65 -27.76
N THR A 39 10.50 10.74 -27.24
CA THR A 39 11.23 11.99 -26.94
C THR A 39 12.21 11.85 -25.79
N SER A 40 11.95 11.02 -24.78
CA SER A 40 12.93 10.75 -23.72
C SER A 40 14.15 9.96 -24.22
N LEU A 41 13.97 9.13 -25.23
CA LEU A 41 15.05 8.41 -25.89
C LEU A 41 15.91 9.32 -26.79
N LEU A 42 15.36 10.44 -27.30
CA LEU A 42 16.11 11.47 -28.03
C LEU A 42 17.16 12.14 -27.15
N ALA A 43 16.82 12.43 -25.90
CA ALA A 43 17.75 12.98 -24.94
C ALA A 43 18.99 12.07 -24.71
N MET A 44 18.92 10.79 -25.12
CA MET A 44 20.01 9.83 -25.11
C MET A 44 20.81 9.76 -26.42
N GLY A 45 20.66 10.73 -27.33
CA GLY A 45 21.52 10.89 -28.53
C GLY A 45 21.02 10.16 -29.77
N LYS A 46 19.73 9.89 -29.92
CA LYS A 46 19.14 9.29 -31.14
C LYS A 46 18.67 10.34 -32.15
N THR A 47 18.66 10.03 -33.42
CA THR A 47 18.26 10.95 -34.49
C THR A 47 16.73 11.02 -34.65
N GLU A 48 16.21 12.11 -35.25
CA GLU A 48 14.77 12.27 -35.50
C GLU A 48 14.18 11.14 -36.40
N GLU A 49 14.96 10.60 -37.32
CA GLU A 49 14.54 9.48 -38.16
C GLU A 49 14.32 8.19 -37.39
N THR A 50 15.20 7.90 -36.41
CA THR A 50 15.03 6.75 -35.49
C THR A 50 13.83 6.91 -34.57
N LEU A 51 13.45 8.15 -34.28
CA LEU A 51 12.27 8.48 -33.48
C LEU A 51 10.97 8.21 -34.21
N ALA A 52 10.88 8.65 -35.50
CA ALA A 52 9.69 8.40 -36.30
C ALA A 52 9.46 6.90 -36.46
N ALA A 53 10.51 6.13 -36.78
CA ALA A 53 10.44 4.68 -36.82
C ALA A 53 10.04 4.02 -35.48
N MET A 54 10.53 4.54 -34.36
CA MET A 54 10.13 4.06 -33.06
C MET A 54 8.67 4.36 -32.72
N ARG A 55 8.15 5.55 -33.02
CA ARG A 55 6.74 5.90 -32.82
C ARG A 55 5.82 4.97 -33.62
N GLU A 56 6.17 4.67 -34.86
CA GLU A 56 5.44 3.74 -35.68
C GLU A 56 5.49 2.31 -35.13
N GLN A 57 6.66 1.82 -34.70
CA GLN A 57 6.80 0.51 -34.06
C GLN A 57 6.04 0.38 -32.76
N MET A 58 6.00 1.46 -31.96
CA MET A 58 5.25 1.53 -30.68
C MET A 58 3.76 1.79 -30.91
N GLY A 59 3.32 2.04 -32.14
CA GLY A 59 1.93 2.34 -32.47
C GLY A 59 1.41 3.63 -31.84
N LEU A 60 2.29 4.58 -31.51
CA LEU A 60 1.93 5.84 -30.86
C LEU A 60 1.14 6.76 -31.80
N ASP A 61 1.22 6.54 -33.11
CA ASP A 61 0.47 7.28 -34.13
C ASP A 61 -1.01 6.88 -34.22
N ARG A 62 -1.40 5.80 -33.55
CA ARG A 62 -2.78 5.29 -33.55
C ARG A 62 -3.66 6.08 -32.57
N PRO A 63 -4.97 6.21 -32.85
CA PRO A 63 -5.88 6.92 -31.96
C PRO A 63 -5.83 6.38 -30.53
N ALA A 64 -5.74 7.27 -29.53
CA ALA A 64 -5.61 6.90 -28.12
C ALA A 64 -6.73 5.94 -27.63
N VAL A 65 -7.95 6.12 -28.14
CA VAL A 65 -9.08 5.24 -27.81
C VAL A 65 -8.83 3.80 -28.25
N VAL A 66 -8.27 3.59 -29.45
CA VAL A 66 -7.94 2.24 -29.95
C VAL A 66 -6.85 1.61 -29.08
N ARG A 67 -5.81 2.37 -28.77
CA ARG A 67 -4.72 1.94 -27.87
C ARG A 67 -5.23 1.59 -26.48
N TYR A 68 -6.19 2.34 -25.95
CA TYR A 68 -6.83 2.03 -24.66
C TYR A 68 -7.49 0.65 -24.66
N PHE A 69 -8.32 0.35 -25.68
CA PHE A 69 -9.01 -0.94 -25.71
C PHE A 69 -8.06 -2.12 -25.96
N GLU A 70 -7.01 -1.94 -26.75
CA GLU A 70 -5.95 -2.94 -26.93
C GLU A 70 -5.19 -3.19 -25.63
N TRP A 71 -4.77 -2.11 -24.95
CA TRP A 71 -4.13 -2.20 -23.64
C TRP A 71 -5.04 -2.87 -22.60
N LEU A 72 -6.29 -2.46 -22.50
CA LEU A 72 -7.24 -3.07 -21.57
C LEU A 72 -7.48 -4.55 -21.87
N GLY A 73 -7.56 -4.91 -23.13
CA GLY A 73 -7.66 -6.30 -23.59
C GLY A 73 -6.44 -7.14 -23.19
N GLY A 74 -5.24 -6.59 -23.28
CA GLY A 74 -4.01 -7.19 -22.78
C GLY A 74 -4.04 -7.36 -21.26
N VAL A 75 -4.38 -6.30 -20.52
CA VAL A 75 -4.47 -6.32 -19.05
C VAL A 75 -5.41 -7.42 -18.54
N VAL A 76 -6.57 -7.60 -19.18
CA VAL A 76 -7.52 -8.67 -18.79
C VAL A 76 -6.92 -10.07 -18.99
N GLN A 77 -5.99 -10.22 -19.92
CA GLN A 77 -5.27 -11.47 -20.20
C GLN A 77 -3.97 -11.60 -19.37
N GLY A 78 -3.64 -10.61 -18.53
CA GLY A 78 -2.42 -10.57 -17.72
C GLY A 78 -1.20 -10.08 -18.50
N ASP A 79 -1.39 -9.52 -19.68
CA ASP A 79 -0.34 -8.90 -20.49
C ASP A 79 -0.41 -7.37 -20.33
N PHE A 80 0.62 -6.80 -19.68
CA PHE A 80 0.76 -5.35 -19.49
C PHE A 80 1.66 -4.72 -20.56
N GLY A 81 2.03 -5.47 -21.61
CA GLY A 81 2.93 -5.04 -22.67
C GLY A 81 4.41 -5.13 -22.28
N ASN A 82 5.24 -4.43 -23.04
CA ASN A 82 6.69 -4.43 -22.88
C ASN A 82 7.17 -3.05 -22.41
N SER A 83 8.24 -3.05 -21.59
CA SER A 83 8.94 -1.82 -21.21
C SER A 83 9.59 -1.20 -22.46
N MET A 84 9.36 0.09 -22.65
CA MET A 84 9.91 0.83 -23.78
C MET A 84 11.35 1.31 -23.55
N VAL A 85 11.81 1.33 -22.30
CA VAL A 85 13.10 1.90 -21.90
C VAL A 85 14.11 0.82 -21.50
N ARG A 86 13.69 -0.21 -20.81
CA ARG A 86 14.61 -1.22 -20.24
C ARG A 86 15.22 -2.19 -21.25
N GLY A 87 14.65 -2.34 -22.43
CA GLY A 87 15.29 -3.07 -23.52
C GLY A 87 16.60 -2.45 -24.03
N VAL A 88 16.87 -1.19 -23.66
CA VAL A 88 18.06 -0.44 -24.08
C VAL A 88 19.25 -0.61 -23.10
N HIS A 89 19.01 -1.05 -21.87
CA HIS A 89 20.02 -1.08 -20.79
C HIS A 89 20.46 -2.47 -20.33
N THR A 90 20.12 -3.55 -21.04
CA THR A 90 20.69 -4.85 -20.71
C THR A 90 22.17 -4.91 -21.07
N SER A 91 22.99 -5.28 -20.09
CA SER A 91 24.47 -5.34 -20.11
C SER A 91 25.10 -6.33 -21.13
N LYS A 92 24.33 -6.86 -22.07
CA LYS A 92 24.76 -7.83 -23.10
C LYS A 92 24.79 -7.27 -24.53
N GLY A 93 25.11 -5.98 -24.68
CA GLY A 93 25.35 -5.40 -26.01
C GLY A 93 24.08 -4.90 -26.72
N VAL A 94 24.25 -3.85 -27.52
CA VAL A 94 23.21 -3.04 -28.20
C VAL A 94 22.43 -3.81 -29.30
N SER A 95 22.52 -5.12 -29.40
CA SER A 95 21.98 -5.91 -30.51
C SER A 95 20.63 -6.59 -30.27
N ASP A 96 20.15 -6.65 -29.03
CA ASP A 96 18.79 -7.13 -28.78
C ASP A 96 18.01 -6.03 -28.04
N MET A 97 17.12 -5.35 -28.79
CA MET A 97 15.95 -4.70 -28.20
C MET A 97 15.06 -5.84 -27.66
N ALA A 98 15.54 -6.52 -26.61
CA ALA A 98 14.79 -7.56 -25.96
C ALA A 98 13.55 -6.87 -25.37
N ASN A 99 12.39 -7.21 -25.91
CA ASN A 99 11.09 -6.83 -25.38
C ASN A 99 10.98 -7.35 -23.94
N VAL A 100 11.40 -6.54 -22.96
CA VAL A 100 11.32 -6.93 -21.56
C VAL A 100 9.87 -6.77 -21.11
N SER A 101 9.20 -7.88 -20.87
CA SER A 101 7.81 -7.86 -20.42
C SER A 101 7.67 -7.06 -19.11
N VAL A 102 6.68 -6.18 -19.07
CA VAL A 102 6.32 -5.41 -17.87
C VAL A 102 6.00 -6.33 -16.70
N VAL A 103 5.36 -7.47 -16.95
CA VAL A 103 5.05 -8.48 -15.93
C VAL A 103 6.30 -8.99 -15.25
N SER A 104 7.37 -9.31 -16.00
CA SER A 104 8.62 -9.82 -15.41
C SER A 104 9.31 -8.80 -14.53
N ILE A 105 9.23 -7.51 -14.90
CA ILE A 105 9.81 -6.40 -14.13
C ILE A 105 9.05 -6.18 -12.82
N ILE A 106 7.71 -6.22 -12.89
CA ILE A 106 6.84 -5.84 -11.77
C ILE A 106 6.68 -6.99 -10.79
N SER A 107 6.66 -8.25 -11.23
CA SER A 107 6.37 -9.41 -10.39
C SER A 107 7.32 -9.52 -9.19
N GLU A 108 8.61 -9.40 -9.42
CA GLU A 108 9.63 -9.42 -8.37
C GLU A 108 9.49 -8.22 -7.44
N ARG A 109 9.33 -7.03 -8.01
CA ARG A 109 9.17 -5.78 -7.25
C ARG A 109 7.91 -5.77 -6.39
N PHE A 110 6.81 -6.32 -6.91
CA PHE A 110 5.57 -6.44 -6.16
C PHE A 110 5.71 -7.40 -4.98
N MET A 111 6.40 -8.52 -5.15
CA MET A 111 6.69 -9.45 -4.05
C MET A 111 7.54 -8.80 -2.95
N ASN A 112 8.51 -7.98 -3.31
CA ASN A 112 9.30 -7.23 -2.35
C ASN A 112 8.42 -6.23 -1.56
N THR A 113 7.57 -5.48 -2.24
CA THR A 113 6.61 -4.57 -1.57
C THR A 113 5.66 -5.33 -0.64
N LEU A 114 5.14 -6.49 -1.06
CA LEU A 114 4.30 -7.35 -0.21
C LEU A 114 5.06 -7.87 1.01
N PHE A 115 6.32 -8.25 0.84
CA PHE A 115 7.19 -8.67 1.94
C PHE A 115 7.35 -7.54 2.97
N LEU A 116 7.70 -6.33 2.53
CA LEU A 116 7.84 -5.16 3.39
C LEU A 116 6.53 -4.81 4.10
N ALA A 117 5.42 -4.77 3.36
CA ALA A 117 4.10 -4.47 3.91
C ALA A 117 3.64 -5.52 4.92
N THR A 118 3.86 -6.81 4.63
CA THR A 118 3.53 -7.92 5.53
C THR A 118 4.39 -7.87 6.80
N TYR A 119 5.68 -7.62 6.67
CA TYR A 119 6.60 -7.46 7.81
C TYR A 119 6.15 -6.33 8.72
N ALA A 120 5.85 -5.16 8.16
CA ALA A 120 5.32 -4.03 8.92
C ALA A 120 3.96 -4.36 9.56
N ALA A 121 3.04 -5.00 8.85
CA ALA A 121 1.71 -5.34 9.33
C ALA A 121 1.74 -6.33 10.51
N VAL A 122 2.57 -7.37 10.44
CA VAL A 122 2.71 -8.39 11.49
C VAL A 122 3.16 -7.77 12.83
N ILE A 123 3.92 -6.70 12.78
CA ILE A 123 4.35 -5.98 13.99
C ILE A 123 3.33 -4.91 14.37
N ALA A 124 2.93 -4.06 13.41
CA ALA A 124 2.11 -2.88 13.69
C ALA A 124 0.72 -3.24 14.21
N VAL A 125 0.04 -4.24 13.61
CA VAL A 125 -1.34 -4.56 13.96
C VAL A 125 -1.48 -5.04 15.42
N PRO A 126 -0.76 -6.08 15.90
CA PRO A 126 -0.90 -6.52 17.28
C PRO A 126 -0.44 -5.45 18.27
N VAL A 127 0.66 -4.75 18.00
CA VAL A 127 1.18 -3.72 18.88
C VAL A 127 0.19 -2.55 19.01
N ALA A 128 -0.38 -2.09 17.90
CA ALA A 128 -1.36 -1.01 17.92
C ALA A 128 -2.64 -1.37 18.67
N ILE A 129 -3.15 -2.60 18.51
CA ILE A 129 -4.34 -3.08 19.20
C ILE A 129 -4.06 -3.17 20.72
N ILE A 130 -2.94 -3.80 21.11
CA ILE A 130 -2.54 -3.92 22.51
C ILE A 130 -2.40 -2.55 23.17
N LEU A 131 -1.66 -1.63 22.53
CA LEU A 131 -1.49 -0.27 23.03
C LEU A 131 -2.81 0.48 23.10
N GLY A 132 -3.67 0.36 22.07
CA GLY A 132 -4.99 0.99 22.05
C GLY A 132 -5.90 0.52 23.20
N VAL A 133 -5.89 -0.79 23.50
CA VAL A 133 -6.60 -1.38 24.64
C VAL A 133 -6.03 -0.88 25.95
N LEU A 134 -4.70 -0.91 26.13
CA LEU A 134 -4.03 -0.46 27.35
C LEU A 134 -4.31 1.01 27.66
N ILE A 135 -4.25 1.87 26.64
CA ILE A 135 -4.51 3.30 26.81
C ILE A 135 -6.00 3.59 27.05
N ALA A 136 -6.92 2.78 26.49
CA ALA A 136 -8.33 2.86 26.85
C ALA A 136 -8.60 2.48 28.31
N LEU A 137 -7.87 1.48 28.85
CA LEU A 137 -7.89 1.11 30.28
C LEU A 137 -7.39 2.25 31.18
N LEU A 138 -6.34 2.93 30.74
CA LEU A 138 -5.69 4.02 31.48
C LEU A 138 -6.26 5.40 31.10
N ARG A 139 -7.50 5.47 30.65
CA ARG A 139 -8.17 6.70 30.23
C ARG A 139 -8.03 7.81 31.28
N ASN A 140 -7.75 9.03 30.81
CA ASN A 140 -7.52 10.24 31.63
C ASN A 140 -6.26 10.21 32.50
N SER A 141 -5.42 9.19 32.41
CA SER A 141 -4.13 9.13 33.10
C SER A 141 -3.05 9.96 32.37
N VAL A 142 -1.88 10.11 33.06
CA VAL A 142 -0.69 10.71 32.45
C VAL A 142 -0.24 9.91 31.21
N TYR A 143 -0.32 8.57 31.27
CA TYR A 143 0.01 7.67 30.14
C TYR A 143 -0.88 7.93 28.93
N ASP A 144 -2.17 8.13 29.13
CA ASP A 144 -3.12 8.47 28.07
C ASP A 144 -2.76 9.81 27.40
N ARG A 145 -2.39 10.82 28.18
CA ARG A 145 -1.95 12.12 27.65
C ARG A 145 -0.67 12.01 26.86
N ILE A 146 0.34 11.33 27.39
CA ILE A 146 1.63 11.11 26.71
C ILE A 146 1.39 10.36 25.39
N ALA A 147 0.62 9.28 25.40
CA ALA A 147 0.31 8.52 24.21
C ALA A 147 -0.42 9.35 23.14
N ASN A 148 -1.38 10.20 23.56
CA ASN A 148 -2.04 11.10 22.63
C ASN A 148 -1.08 12.13 22.01
N VAL A 149 -0.16 12.71 22.81
CA VAL A 149 0.85 13.65 22.30
C VAL A 149 1.77 12.94 21.31
N LEU A 150 2.30 11.76 21.67
CA LEU A 150 3.21 10.99 20.81
C LEU A 150 2.53 10.58 19.48
N THR A 151 1.27 10.12 19.55
CA THR A 151 0.54 9.74 18.32
C THR A 151 0.22 10.94 17.44
N LEU A 152 -0.17 12.07 18.02
CA LEU A 152 -0.41 13.30 17.26
C LEU A 152 0.88 13.79 16.59
N THR A 153 1.99 13.77 17.32
CA THR A 153 3.30 14.14 16.76
C THR A 153 3.70 13.21 15.63
N SER A 154 3.53 11.89 15.81
CA SER A 154 3.85 10.89 14.77
C SER A 154 2.99 11.07 13.51
N ILE A 155 1.67 11.26 13.67
CA ILE A 155 0.75 11.46 12.53
C ILE A 155 1.02 12.78 11.80
N SER A 156 1.47 13.81 12.52
CA SER A 156 1.80 15.12 11.95
C SER A 156 3.16 15.17 11.27
N SER A 157 4.01 14.18 11.53
CA SER A 157 5.36 14.11 10.95
C SER A 157 5.31 13.39 9.60
N PRO A 158 5.92 13.94 8.53
CA PRO A 158 6.05 13.25 7.27
C PRO A 158 6.84 11.94 7.42
N GLU A 159 6.41 10.89 6.74
CA GLU A 159 7.03 9.56 6.83
C GLU A 159 8.51 9.55 6.45
N PHE A 160 8.87 10.27 5.38
CA PHE A 160 10.26 10.40 4.94
C PHE A 160 11.14 11.08 6.01
N PHE A 161 10.59 12.02 6.78
CA PHE A 161 11.30 12.66 7.87
C PHE A 161 11.63 11.67 8.98
N LEU A 162 10.66 10.82 9.35
CA LEU A 162 10.87 9.75 10.32
C LEU A 162 11.91 8.74 9.80
N ALA A 163 11.85 8.39 8.52
CA ALA A 163 12.82 7.51 7.87
C ALA A 163 14.25 8.07 7.97
N TYR A 164 14.46 9.36 7.66
CA TYR A 164 15.78 9.99 7.78
C TYR A 164 16.29 10.05 9.22
N ILE A 165 15.41 10.27 10.21
CA ILE A 165 15.79 10.21 11.62
C ILE A 165 16.26 8.80 11.99
N LEU A 166 15.55 7.75 11.57
CA LEU A 166 15.96 6.37 11.83
C LEU A 166 17.28 6.02 11.14
N ILE A 167 17.50 6.44 9.90
CA ILE A 167 18.77 6.28 9.19
C ILE A 167 19.89 6.98 9.97
N LEU A 168 19.68 8.23 10.35
CA LEU A 168 20.70 9.02 11.06
C LEU A 168 21.12 8.35 12.37
N TYR A 169 20.15 7.91 13.18
CA TYR A 169 20.46 7.35 14.50
C TYR A 169 20.83 5.87 14.46
N LEU A 170 20.06 5.04 13.78
CA LEU A 170 20.23 3.58 13.84
C LEU A 170 21.19 3.03 12.77
N ALA A 171 21.36 3.72 11.64
CA ALA A 171 22.32 3.29 10.64
C ALA A 171 23.67 4.03 10.78
N LEU A 172 23.65 5.38 10.75
CA LEU A 172 24.88 6.16 10.65
C LEU A 172 25.59 6.35 11.99
N LYS A 173 24.86 6.64 13.09
CA LYS A 173 25.49 6.86 14.40
C LYS A 173 25.82 5.58 15.15
N THR A 174 24.94 4.58 15.12
CA THR A 174 25.14 3.35 15.89
C THR A 174 25.69 2.20 15.05
N GLY A 175 25.52 2.24 13.71
CA GLY A 175 25.92 1.15 12.81
C GLY A 175 25.14 -0.15 13.01
N LEU A 176 23.99 -0.12 13.71
CA LEU A 176 23.22 -1.32 14.03
C LEU A 176 22.50 -1.92 12.82
N PHE A 177 22.07 -1.09 11.88
CA PHE A 177 21.32 -1.51 10.70
C PHE A 177 21.85 -0.83 9.44
N PRO A 178 21.72 -1.45 8.26
CA PRO A 178 22.11 -0.83 7.00
C PRO A 178 21.19 0.35 6.65
N ALA A 179 21.78 1.43 6.10
CA ALA A 179 21.02 2.59 5.64
C ALA A 179 20.27 2.32 4.32
N ILE A 180 20.79 1.39 3.50
CA ILE A 180 20.24 0.98 2.20
C ILE A 180 19.69 -0.42 2.32
N SER A 181 18.45 -0.61 1.89
CA SER A 181 17.70 -1.85 2.05
C SER A 181 17.57 -2.62 0.73
N THR A 182 18.67 -2.75 -0.03
CA THR A 182 18.67 -3.54 -1.26
C THR A 182 18.61 -5.04 -0.92
N ILE A 183 17.61 -5.74 -1.45
CA ILE A 183 17.46 -7.21 -1.37
C ILE A 183 18.07 -7.80 -2.63
N LYS A 184 18.75 -8.95 -2.48
CA LYS A 184 19.30 -9.76 -3.57
C LYS A 184 18.75 -11.20 -3.47
N ASP A 185 18.66 -11.88 -4.59
CA ASP A 185 18.10 -13.23 -4.68
C ASP A 185 18.87 -14.31 -3.88
N ASP A 186 20.14 -14.05 -3.59
CA ASP A 186 21.02 -14.94 -2.85
C ASP A 186 20.94 -14.79 -1.32
N MET A 187 20.14 -13.85 -0.81
CA MET A 187 20.01 -13.58 0.62
C MET A 187 19.12 -14.58 1.33
N THR A 188 19.53 -14.92 2.55
CA THR A 188 18.68 -15.71 3.45
C THR A 188 17.49 -14.86 3.95
N PHE A 189 16.44 -15.54 4.42
CA PHE A 189 15.26 -14.89 4.99
C PHE A 189 15.61 -13.94 6.15
N PHE A 190 16.55 -14.35 7.02
CA PHE A 190 16.97 -13.51 8.16
C PHE A 190 17.76 -12.28 7.74
N GLU A 191 18.63 -12.40 6.75
CA GLU A 191 19.34 -11.25 6.16
C GLU A 191 18.36 -10.27 5.49
N SER A 192 17.34 -10.78 4.81
CA SER A 192 16.27 -9.96 4.24
C SER A 192 15.48 -9.20 5.31
N LEU A 193 15.17 -9.85 6.46
CA LEU A 193 14.51 -9.18 7.59
C LEU A 193 15.39 -8.10 8.19
N GLU A 194 16.69 -8.35 8.38
CA GLU A 194 17.62 -7.36 8.93
C GLU A 194 17.75 -6.13 8.02
N ARG A 195 17.93 -6.36 6.71
CA ARG A 195 18.02 -5.25 5.73
C ARG A 195 16.73 -4.47 5.59
N THR A 196 15.60 -5.13 5.75
CA THR A 196 14.27 -4.51 5.63
C THR A 196 13.78 -3.91 6.95
N PHE A 197 14.55 -4.07 8.04
CA PHE A 197 14.11 -3.64 9.37
C PHE A 197 13.83 -2.14 9.47
N LEU A 198 14.71 -1.26 8.99
CA LEU A 198 14.51 0.18 9.08
C LEU A 198 13.32 0.68 8.26
N PRO A 199 13.14 0.31 6.97
CA PRO A 199 11.92 0.65 6.25
C PRO A 199 10.66 0.07 6.91
N ALA A 200 10.69 -1.17 7.39
CA ALA A 200 9.58 -1.77 8.12
C ALA A 200 9.27 -1.00 9.41
N LEU A 201 10.28 -0.66 10.21
CA LEU A 201 10.11 0.12 11.45
C LEU A 201 9.51 1.51 11.17
N THR A 202 9.91 2.16 10.08
CA THR A 202 9.31 3.44 9.67
C THR A 202 7.80 3.30 9.46
N LEU A 203 7.39 2.31 8.67
CA LEU A 203 5.97 2.03 8.41
C LEU A 203 5.23 1.61 9.68
N VAL A 204 5.85 0.80 10.52
CA VAL A 204 5.29 0.37 11.82
C VAL A 204 4.97 1.56 12.70
N LEU A 205 5.88 2.51 12.87
CA LEU A 205 5.69 3.68 13.72
C LEU A 205 4.54 4.57 13.25
N VAL A 206 4.42 4.78 11.94
CA VAL A 206 3.31 5.55 11.34
C VAL A 206 1.97 4.82 11.55
N CYS A 207 1.92 3.54 11.23
CA CYS A 207 0.69 2.74 11.33
C CYS A 207 0.23 2.54 12.78
N ILE A 208 1.16 2.30 13.73
CA ILE A 208 0.82 2.15 15.14
C ILE A 208 0.12 3.40 15.67
N ALA A 209 0.65 4.59 15.37
CA ALA A 209 0.09 5.84 15.85
C ALA A 209 -1.38 6.01 15.44
N HIS A 210 -1.69 5.73 14.19
CA HIS A 210 -3.04 5.84 13.65
C HIS A 210 -3.98 4.74 14.20
N MET A 211 -3.56 3.46 14.12
CA MET A 211 -4.39 2.33 14.55
C MET A 211 -4.64 2.32 16.06
N MET A 212 -3.63 2.62 16.87
CA MET A 212 -3.76 2.71 18.32
C MET A 212 -4.80 3.75 18.73
N ARG A 213 -4.75 4.95 18.15
CA ARG A 213 -5.70 6.04 18.41
C ARG A 213 -7.13 5.64 18.05
N MET A 214 -7.31 5.01 16.88
CA MET A 214 -8.64 4.58 16.43
C MET A 214 -9.18 3.42 17.27
N THR A 215 -8.34 2.46 17.64
CA THR A 215 -8.69 1.35 18.53
C THR A 215 -9.12 1.89 19.91
N ARG A 216 -8.34 2.82 20.47
CA ARG A 216 -8.72 3.50 21.74
C ARG A 216 -10.08 4.19 21.61
N ALA A 217 -10.31 4.95 20.55
CA ALA A 217 -11.57 5.66 20.31
C ALA A 217 -12.76 4.68 20.19
N ALA A 218 -12.60 3.59 19.45
CA ALA A 218 -13.62 2.55 19.31
C ALA A 218 -14.02 1.95 20.67
N ILE A 219 -13.05 1.64 21.52
CA ILE A 219 -13.31 1.09 22.85
C ILE A 219 -13.99 2.13 23.75
N ILE A 220 -13.52 3.38 23.79
CA ILE A 220 -14.10 4.44 24.62
C ILE A 220 -15.55 4.72 24.23
N ASN A 221 -15.87 4.74 22.94
CA ASN A 221 -17.24 4.93 22.47
C ASN A 221 -18.18 3.82 22.96
N LEU A 222 -17.70 2.59 23.04
CA LEU A 222 -18.48 1.46 23.56
C LEU A 222 -18.64 1.51 25.08
N LEU A 223 -17.68 2.08 25.80
CA LEU A 223 -17.78 2.21 27.27
C LEU A 223 -18.94 3.09 27.72
N ALA A 224 -19.47 3.96 26.85
CA ALA A 224 -20.66 4.77 27.08
C ALA A 224 -21.98 4.04 26.83
N SER A 225 -21.95 2.75 26.50
CA SER A 225 -23.18 1.98 26.20
C SER A 225 -23.84 1.42 27.46
N PRO A 226 -25.21 1.34 27.50
CA PRO A 226 -25.96 0.91 28.68
C PRO A 226 -25.58 -0.47 29.22
N TYR A 227 -25.21 -1.42 28.33
CA TYR A 227 -24.81 -2.76 28.78
C TYR A 227 -23.47 -2.77 29.52
N ILE A 228 -22.60 -1.81 29.21
CA ILE A 228 -21.32 -1.62 29.92
C ILE A 228 -21.57 -0.98 31.30
N GLU A 229 -22.44 0.00 31.39
CA GLU A 229 -22.85 0.60 32.69
C GLU A 229 -23.41 -0.48 33.59
N MET A 230 -24.28 -1.36 33.09
CA MET A 230 -24.79 -2.50 33.85
C MET A 230 -23.69 -3.45 34.34
N ALA A 231 -22.66 -3.69 33.53
CA ALA A 231 -21.53 -4.51 33.94
C ALA A 231 -20.72 -3.85 35.06
N GLN A 232 -20.54 -2.53 34.98
CA GLN A 232 -19.87 -1.75 36.02
C GLN A 232 -20.68 -1.72 37.32
N MET A 233 -22.00 -1.54 37.26
CA MET A 233 -22.90 -1.58 38.43
C MET A 233 -22.88 -2.95 39.13
N LYS A 234 -22.62 -4.04 38.40
CA LYS A 234 -22.41 -5.38 38.97
C LYS A 234 -21.03 -5.57 39.60
N GLY A 235 -20.21 -4.52 39.71
CA GLY A 235 -18.90 -4.57 40.31
C GLY A 235 -17.83 -5.30 39.50
N ILE A 236 -18.03 -5.50 38.21
CA ILE A 236 -17.03 -6.13 37.35
C ILE A 236 -15.82 -5.19 37.19
N PRO A 237 -14.58 -5.66 37.46
CA PRO A 237 -13.40 -4.80 37.38
C PRO A 237 -13.17 -4.26 35.97
N PRO A 238 -12.64 -3.02 35.84
CA PRO A 238 -12.52 -2.29 34.56
C PRO A 238 -11.84 -3.08 33.44
N TRP A 239 -10.78 -3.81 33.76
CA TRP A 239 -10.07 -4.62 32.77
C TRP A 239 -10.96 -5.75 32.19
N LYS A 240 -11.79 -6.41 33.02
CA LYS A 240 -12.75 -7.43 32.55
C LYS A 240 -13.86 -6.79 31.73
N VAL A 241 -14.33 -5.60 32.11
CA VAL A 241 -15.32 -4.86 31.32
C VAL A 241 -14.77 -4.58 29.91
N ILE A 242 -13.53 -4.12 29.79
CA ILE A 242 -12.95 -3.83 28.49
C ILE A 242 -12.69 -5.11 27.70
N VAL A 243 -11.96 -6.08 28.26
CA VAL A 243 -11.53 -7.26 27.50
C VAL A 243 -12.70 -8.20 27.17
N ARG A 244 -13.66 -8.38 28.10
CA ARG A 244 -14.72 -9.38 27.94
C ARG A 244 -16.04 -8.82 27.39
N HIS A 245 -16.30 -7.52 27.57
CA HIS A 245 -17.57 -6.92 27.16
C HIS A 245 -17.41 -5.85 26.07
N ALA A 246 -16.41 -4.97 26.14
CA ALA A 246 -16.22 -3.91 25.15
C ALA A 246 -15.46 -4.41 23.91
N LEU A 247 -14.30 -5.06 24.07
CA LEU A 247 -13.43 -5.48 22.98
C LEU A 247 -14.12 -6.41 21.96
N PRO A 248 -14.93 -7.43 22.37
CA PRO A 248 -15.64 -8.26 21.39
C PRO A 248 -16.60 -7.48 20.49
N ASN A 249 -17.17 -6.38 20.99
CA ASN A 249 -18.05 -5.50 20.23
C ASN A 249 -17.27 -4.42 19.47
N ALA A 250 -16.01 -4.17 19.83
CA ALA A 250 -15.12 -3.23 19.15
C ALA A 250 -14.42 -3.85 17.92
N TRP A 251 -14.47 -5.19 17.73
CA TRP A 251 -13.78 -5.84 16.64
C TRP A 251 -14.21 -5.31 15.25
N ALA A 252 -15.48 -5.04 15.02
CA ALA A 252 -15.94 -4.53 13.73
C ALA A 252 -15.27 -3.19 13.35
N PRO A 253 -15.31 -2.13 14.18
CA PRO A 253 -14.58 -0.90 13.87
C PRO A 253 -13.06 -1.08 13.85
N ILE A 254 -12.48 -1.94 14.70
CA ILE A 254 -11.04 -2.20 14.71
C ILE A 254 -10.60 -2.87 13.40
N ILE A 255 -11.32 -3.88 12.92
CA ILE A 255 -11.02 -4.57 11.67
C ILE A 255 -11.06 -3.59 10.49
N ASN A 256 -12.04 -2.68 10.45
CA ASN A 256 -12.07 -1.64 9.41
C ASN A 256 -10.83 -0.75 9.43
N VAL A 257 -10.40 -0.32 10.63
CA VAL A 257 -9.19 0.49 10.78
C VAL A 257 -7.94 -0.28 10.36
N VAL A 258 -7.81 -1.55 10.76
CA VAL A 258 -6.70 -2.42 10.37
C VAL A 258 -6.66 -2.56 8.86
N ALA A 259 -7.79 -2.85 8.23
CA ALA A 259 -7.86 -3.05 6.79
C ALA A 259 -7.51 -1.79 5.97
N LEU A 260 -7.98 -0.63 6.40
CA LEU A 260 -7.58 0.65 5.80
C LEU A 260 -6.07 0.90 5.92
N ASN A 261 -5.48 0.57 7.08
CA ASN A 261 -4.04 0.70 7.27
C ASN A 261 -3.23 -0.34 6.47
N LEU A 262 -3.76 -1.57 6.28
CA LEU A 262 -3.14 -2.55 5.39
C LEU A 262 -3.15 -2.09 3.93
N ALA A 263 -4.26 -1.51 3.47
CA ALA A 263 -4.34 -0.91 2.14
C ALA A 263 -3.33 0.25 1.99
N TYR A 264 -3.23 1.10 3.03
CA TYR A 264 -2.24 2.16 3.09
C TYR A 264 -0.79 1.63 3.05
N LEU A 265 -0.46 0.57 3.78
CA LEU A 265 0.88 -0.03 3.78
C LEU A 265 1.35 -0.45 2.38
N ILE A 266 0.44 -0.82 1.49
CA ILE A 266 0.80 -1.23 0.12
C ILE A 266 0.89 -0.02 -0.83
N THR A 267 0.02 0.98 -0.65
CA THR A 267 0.01 2.15 -1.54
C THR A 267 0.86 3.31 -1.05
N GLY A 268 1.02 3.48 0.25
CA GLY A 268 1.80 4.55 0.89
C GLY A 268 3.30 4.22 1.04
N VAL A 269 3.70 2.98 0.76
CA VAL A 269 5.09 2.53 0.94
C VAL A 269 6.08 3.21 -0.01
N VAL A 270 5.62 3.87 -1.07
CA VAL A 270 6.44 4.43 -2.16
C VAL A 270 7.56 5.35 -1.62
N LEU A 271 7.23 6.27 -0.71
CA LEU A 271 8.22 7.19 -0.15
C LEU A 271 9.29 6.47 0.68
N VAL A 272 8.89 5.44 1.43
CA VAL A 272 9.81 4.63 2.24
C VAL A 272 10.72 3.80 1.33
N GLU A 273 10.19 3.21 0.26
CA GLU A 273 11.00 2.46 -0.72
C GLU A 273 12.06 3.36 -1.39
N ILE A 274 11.70 4.59 -1.73
CA ILE A 274 12.65 5.55 -2.33
C ILE A 274 13.74 5.92 -1.33
N VAL A 275 13.37 6.29 -0.09
CA VAL A 275 14.34 6.75 0.93
C VAL A 275 15.35 5.67 1.29
N PHE A 276 14.92 4.42 1.41
CA PHE A 276 15.78 3.29 1.74
C PHE A 276 16.37 2.55 0.52
N VAL A 277 16.11 3.04 -0.69
CA VAL A 277 16.50 2.37 -1.96
C VAL A 277 16.06 0.91 -1.98
N TYR A 278 14.83 0.68 -1.50
CA TYR A 278 14.24 -0.65 -1.43
C TYR A 278 13.65 -1.04 -2.79
N PRO A 279 13.98 -2.23 -3.33
CA PRO A 279 13.59 -2.63 -4.68
C PRO A 279 12.11 -3.06 -4.77
N GLY A 280 11.19 -2.14 -4.48
CA GLY A 280 9.77 -2.36 -4.54
C GLY A 280 9.08 -1.77 -5.77
N ILE A 281 7.73 -1.90 -5.82
CA ILE A 281 6.90 -1.42 -6.94
C ILE A 281 6.78 0.10 -6.95
N GLY A 282 6.88 0.76 -5.78
CA GLY A 282 6.84 2.23 -5.69
C GLY A 282 8.11 2.86 -6.23
N GLN A 283 9.28 2.27 -5.95
CA GLN A 283 10.54 2.74 -6.51
C GLN A 283 10.53 2.65 -8.04
N ILE A 284 10.10 1.50 -8.60
CA ILE A 284 10.06 1.34 -10.05
C ILE A 284 9.03 2.25 -10.70
N LEU A 285 7.92 2.57 -10.03
CA LEU A 285 6.96 3.54 -10.53
C LEU A 285 7.60 4.92 -10.71
N VAL A 286 8.35 5.40 -9.73
CA VAL A 286 9.02 6.71 -9.81
C VAL A 286 10.10 6.72 -10.87
N ASP A 287 10.88 5.64 -10.97
CA ASP A 287 11.89 5.47 -12.03
C ASP A 287 11.21 5.49 -13.42
N ALA A 288 10.10 4.76 -13.59
CA ALA A 288 9.36 4.69 -14.84
C ALA A 288 8.72 6.03 -15.24
N VAL A 289 8.21 6.80 -14.27
CA VAL A 289 7.72 8.17 -14.52
C VAL A 289 8.84 9.07 -15.00
N THR A 290 10.02 9.00 -14.36
CA THR A 290 11.20 9.81 -14.73
C THR A 290 11.70 9.44 -16.12
N LEU A 291 11.69 8.15 -16.46
CA LEU A 291 12.14 7.64 -17.75
C LEU A 291 11.03 7.67 -18.83
N ARG A 292 9.80 8.03 -18.46
CA ARG A 292 8.60 8.02 -19.33
C ARG A 292 8.31 6.63 -19.92
N ASP A 293 8.51 5.59 -19.12
CA ASP A 293 8.16 4.22 -19.48
C ASP A 293 6.66 3.99 -19.20
N PHE A 294 5.82 4.45 -20.10
CA PHE A 294 4.38 4.50 -19.93
C PHE A 294 3.72 3.16 -19.61
N PRO A 295 4.07 2.02 -20.28
CA PRO A 295 3.50 0.73 -19.92
C PRO A 295 3.79 0.32 -18.48
N VAL A 296 5.00 0.58 -17.97
CA VAL A 296 5.36 0.29 -16.57
C VAL A 296 4.59 1.20 -15.61
N VAL A 297 4.46 2.50 -15.92
CA VAL A 297 3.66 3.44 -15.09
C VAL A 297 2.20 2.99 -15.01
N GLN A 298 1.58 2.68 -16.15
CA GLN A 298 0.18 2.25 -16.22
C GLN A 298 -0.03 0.96 -15.41
N ALA A 299 0.86 -0.01 -15.56
CA ALA A 299 0.79 -1.29 -14.85
C ALA A 299 0.96 -1.09 -13.33
N CYS A 300 1.95 -0.33 -12.87
CA CYS A 300 2.15 -0.05 -11.44
C CYS A 300 0.94 0.65 -10.83
N CYS A 301 0.41 1.69 -11.47
CA CYS A 301 -0.78 2.41 -11.00
C CYS A 301 -2.01 1.49 -10.93
N LEU A 302 -2.22 0.63 -11.92
CA LEU A 302 -3.34 -0.31 -11.95
C LEU A 302 -3.20 -1.38 -10.86
N ILE A 303 -2.00 -1.89 -10.63
CA ILE A 303 -1.71 -2.86 -9.55
C ILE A 303 -1.95 -2.23 -8.17
N PHE A 304 -1.48 -1.02 -7.92
CA PHE A 304 -1.78 -0.32 -6.67
C PHE A 304 -3.29 -0.12 -6.48
N ALA A 305 -3.99 0.35 -7.51
CA ALA A 305 -5.44 0.55 -7.47
C ALA A 305 -6.19 -0.78 -7.21
N SER A 306 -5.82 -1.84 -7.92
CA SER A 306 -6.41 -3.18 -7.77
C SER A 306 -6.20 -3.73 -6.37
N THR A 307 -4.97 -3.62 -5.84
CA THR A 307 -4.61 -4.09 -4.50
C THR A 307 -5.37 -3.30 -3.43
N PHE A 308 -5.47 -1.98 -3.56
CA PHE A 308 -6.23 -1.13 -2.66
C PHE A 308 -7.72 -1.51 -2.64
N ILE A 309 -8.33 -1.66 -3.81
CA ILE A 309 -9.75 -2.03 -3.94
C ILE A 309 -9.99 -3.44 -3.38
N LEU A 310 -9.10 -4.39 -3.66
CA LEU A 310 -9.20 -5.77 -3.15
C LEU A 310 -9.13 -5.81 -1.63
N LEU A 311 -8.18 -5.09 -1.01
CA LEU A 311 -8.05 -5.03 0.44
C LEU A 311 -9.26 -4.37 1.10
N ASN A 312 -9.79 -3.28 0.53
CA ASN A 312 -11.01 -2.67 1.04
C ASN A 312 -12.21 -3.60 0.89
N LEU A 313 -12.32 -4.35 -0.21
CA LEU A 313 -13.37 -5.35 -0.39
C LEU A 313 -13.27 -6.45 0.67
N ILE A 314 -12.07 -6.98 0.93
CA ILE A 314 -11.85 -7.98 1.98
C ILE A 314 -12.25 -7.40 3.34
N ALA A 315 -11.88 -6.16 3.63
CA ALA A 315 -12.25 -5.44 4.84
C ALA A 315 -13.77 -5.35 5.03
N ASP A 316 -14.47 -4.94 3.99
CA ASP A 316 -15.93 -4.83 4.00
C ASP A 316 -16.61 -6.19 4.25
N VAL A 317 -16.13 -7.25 3.58
CA VAL A 317 -16.63 -8.61 3.77
C VAL A 317 -16.39 -9.09 5.19
N VAL A 318 -15.18 -8.91 5.72
CA VAL A 318 -14.83 -9.30 7.10
C VAL A 318 -15.68 -8.50 8.11
N ALA A 319 -15.87 -7.20 7.90
CA ALA A 319 -16.71 -6.37 8.75
C ALA A 319 -18.18 -6.84 8.77
N ILE A 320 -18.73 -7.21 7.61
CA ILE A 320 -20.11 -7.73 7.48
C ILE A 320 -20.22 -9.09 8.19
N VAL A 321 -19.26 -9.99 7.97
CA VAL A 321 -19.27 -11.34 8.58
C VAL A 321 -19.14 -11.27 10.10
N THR A 322 -18.30 -10.36 10.59
CA THR A 322 -18.02 -10.21 12.03
C THR A 322 -19.14 -9.47 12.77
N ASN A 323 -19.95 -8.66 12.09
CA ASN A 323 -21.02 -7.89 12.72
C ASN A 323 -22.41 -8.52 12.49
N PRO A 324 -23.02 -9.17 13.53
CA PRO A 324 -24.33 -9.82 13.38
C PRO A 324 -25.46 -8.85 12.99
N ARG A 325 -25.33 -7.55 13.33
CA ARG A 325 -26.34 -6.53 13.01
C ARG A 325 -26.37 -6.18 11.52
N LEU A 326 -25.26 -6.36 10.80
CA LEU A 326 -25.19 -6.13 9.36
C LEU A 326 -25.69 -7.33 8.54
N ARG A 327 -25.81 -8.51 9.16
CA ARG A 327 -26.34 -9.71 8.50
C ARG A 327 -27.86 -9.66 8.28
N HIS A 328 -28.57 -8.90 9.10
CA HIS A 328 -30.04 -8.76 9.03
C HIS A 328 -30.41 -7.27 9.05
N PRO A 329 -30.22 -6.54 7.94
CA PRO A 329 -30.75 -5.19 7.84
C PRO A 329 -32.28 -5.25 7.97
N LYS A 330 -32.83 -4.53 8.96
CA LYS A 330 -34.28 -4.35 9.10
C LYS A 330 -34.82 -3.51 7.97
#